data_b71a8b2466fce64fb5d84aa9d4ef24d0
#
_entry.id   b71a8b2466fce64fb5d84aa9d4ef24d0
#
_cell.length_a   1.000
_cell.length_b   1.000
_cell.length_c   1.000
_cell.angle_alpha   90.00
_cell.angle_beta   90.00
_cell.angle_gamma   90.00
#
_symmetry.space_group_name_H-M   'P 1'
#
loop_
_entity.id
_entity.type
_entity.pdbx_description
1 polymer ?
#
loop_
_entity_poly.entity_id
_entity_poly.type
_entity_poly.pdbx_seq_one_letter_code
_entity_poly.pdbx_strand_id
1 'polypeptide(L)'
;MAEKGDCMASVYGYDLGGRFVDFQPLGFGVNGLVLSATDSRACRKVAVKKITLSDAHSMKHALREIKIIRRLDHDNIVKVYEVLGPKGADLQGELFKFSVAYIVQEYMETDLARLLEQGTLAEEHAKLFMYQLLRGLKYIHSANVLHRDLKPANIFISTEDLVLKIGDFGLARIVDQHYSHKEKSAMMVSVLSASKELLLSPWTHQAKKVNQRSSLFCGTICQG
;
A
#
# COMPACT_ATOMS: atom_id res chain seq x y z
N MET A 1 0.14 12.63 -30.35
CA MET A 1 0.43 12.82 -28.90
C MET A 1 0.52 11.50 -28.10
N ALA A 2 0.71 10.36 -28.75
CA ALA A 2 0.78 9.03 -28.09
C ALA A 2 2.18 8.56 -27.65
N GLU A 3 3.25 9.32 -27.94
CA GLU A 3 4.63 8.84 -27.77
C GLU A 3 5.25 9.05 -26.38
N LYS A 4 4.68 9.88 -25.51
CA LYS A 4 5.28 10.15 -24.19
C LYS A 4 5.01 9.06 -23.14
N GLY A 5 3.90 8.35 -23.24
CA GLY A 5 3.53 7.30 -22.29
C GLY A 5 4.35 6.01 -22.42
N ASP A 6 4.71 5.67 -23.64
CA ASP A 6 5.49 4.46 -23.96
C ASP A 6 6.96 4.56 -23.50
N CYS A 7 7.49 5.77 -23.45
CA CYS A 7 8.88 6.02 -23.02
C CYS A 7 9.10 5.65 -21.56
N MET A 8 8.17 5.98 -20.65
CA MET A 8 8.32 5.71 -19.21
C MET A 8 8.20 4.21 -18.89
N ALA A 9 7.27 3.49 -19.51
CA ALA A 9 7.17 2.04 -19.36
C ALA A 9 8.46 1.34 -19.78
N SER A 10 9.04 1.76 -20.91
CA SER A 10 10.31 1.22 -21.44
C SER A 10 11.49 1.54 -20.51
N VAL A 11 11.60 2.78 -20.01
CA VAL A 11 12.68 3.20 -19.09
C VAL A 11 12.72 2.35 -17.83
N TYR A 12 11.55 1.96 -17.30
CA TYR A 12 11.45 1.11 -16.11
C TYR A 12 11.31 -0.38 -16.43
N GLY A 13 11.43 -0.75 -17.70
CA GLY A 13 11.35 -2.15 -18.15
C GLY A 13 9.99 -2.78 -17.89
N TYR A 14 8.90 -2.02 -18.07
CA TYR A 14 7.54 -2.54 -18.05
C TYR A 14 7.14 -2.93 -19.48
N ASP A 15 6.73 -4.17 -19.64
CA ASP A 15 6.24 -4.73 -20.90
C ASP A 15 4.81 -5.28 -20.69
N LEU A 16 3.82 -4.43 -20.89
CA LEU A 16 2.39 -4.74 -20.67
C LEU A 16 1.56 -4.60 -21.96
N GLY A 17 2.24 -4.37 -23.10
CA GLY A 17 1.56 -4.06 -24.36
C GLY A 17 0.85 -2.69 -24.32
N GLY A 18 0.11 -2.35 -25.39
CA GLY A 18 -0.52 -1.04 -25.56
C GLY A 18 -1.82 -0.79 -24.77
N ARG A 19 -2.20 -1.69 -23.87
CA ARG A 19 -3.42 -1.53 -23.06
C ARG A 19 -3.28 -0.47 -21.97
N PHE A 20 -2.12 -0.39 -21.36
CA PHE A 20 -1.85 0.56 -20.28
C PHE A 20 -1.04 1.72 -20.84
N VAL A 21 -1.47 2.93 -20.53
CA VAL A 21 -0.89 4.18 -21.01
C VAL A 21 -0.66 5.15 -19.87
N ASP A 22 0.04 6.27 -20.12
CA ASP A 22 0.27 7.37 -19.14
C ASP A 22 0.95 6.89 -17.85
N PHE A 23 1.99 6.09 -17.98
CA PHE A 23 2.76 5.59 -16.84
C PHE A 23 3.42 6.72 -16.06
N GLN A 24 3.23 6.71 -14.73
CA GLN A 24 3.86 7.65 -13.80
C GLN A 24 4.41 6.89 -12.58
N PRO A 25 5.60 7.23 -12.06
CA PRO A 25 6.13 6.58 -10.88
C PRO A 25 5.29 6.93 -9.64
N LEU A 26 4.90 5.91 -8.86
CA LEU A 26 4.22 6.07 -7.57
C LEU A 26 5.19 5.91 -6.40
N GLY A 27 6.13 4.98 -6.49
CA GLY A 27 7.09 4.72 -5.45
C GLY A 27 7.94 3.48 -5.70
N PHE A 28 8.99 3.35 -4.88
CA PHE A 28 9.84 2.18 -4.84
C PHE A 28 9.50 1.40 -3.55
N GLY A 29 9.06 0.16 -3.68
CA GLY A 29 8.88 -0.75 -2.57
C GLY A 29 10.01 -1.77 -2.49
N VAL A 30 10.06 -2.54 -1.41
CA VAL A 30 11.00 -3.67 -1.22
C VAL A 30 10.91 -4.68 -2.38
N ASN A 31 9.74 -4.78 -3.00
CA ASN A 31 9.45 -5.71 -4.10
C ASN A 31 9.55 -5.09 -5.50
N GLY A 32 10.10 -3.87 -5.62
CA GLY A 32 10.30 -3.19 -6.89
C GLY A 32 9.53 -1.89 -7.06
N LEU A 33 9.61 -1.33 -8.26
CA LEU A 33 8.95 -0.11 -8.64
C LEU A 33 7.44 -0.34 -8.83
N VAL A 34 6.62 0.62 -8.39
CA VAL A 34 5.19 0.68 -8.65
C VAL A 34 4.92 1.91 -9.51
N LEU A 35 4.22 1.72 -10.63
CA LEU A 35 3.79 2.79 -11.52
C LEU A 35 2.26 2.94 -11.47
N SER A 36 1.74 4.15 -11.58
CA SER A 36 0.36 4.34 -12.01
C SER A 36 0.28 4.29 -13.52
N ALA A 37 -0.85 3.87 -14.04
CA ALA A 37 -1.16 3.87 -15.46
C ALA A 37 -2.67 4.04 -15.66
N THR A 38 -3.06 4.39 -16.88
CA THR A 38 -4.46 4.38 -17.32
C THR A 38 -4.72 3.08 -18.06
N ASP A 39 -5.63 2.26 -17.56
CA ASP A 39 -6.14 1.09 -18.29
C ASP A 39 -7.15 1.58 -19.34
N SER A 40 -6.75 1.60 -20.62
CA SER A 40 -7.58 2.07 -21.73
C SER A 40 -8.83 1.20 -21.95
N ARG A 41 -8.78 -0.07 -21.55
CA ARG A 41 -9.90 -1.01 -21.69
C ARG A 41 -10.99 -0.77 -20.64
N ALA A 42 -10.58 -0.45 -19.41
CA ALA A 42 -11.48 -0.21 -18.29
C ALA A 42 -11.74 1.29 -18.04
N CYS A 43 -11.11 2.19 -18.81
CA CYS A 43 -11.18 3.64 -18.68
C CYS A 43 -10.95 4.11 -17.23
N ARG A 44 -9.95 3.54 -16.55
CA ARG A 44 -9.67 3.85 -15.14
C ARG A 44 -8.17 3.92 -14.87
N LYS A 45 -7.79 4.71 -13.85
CA LYS A 45 -6.44 4.75 -13.32
C LYS A 45 -6.19 3.51 -12.45
N VAL A 46 -5.02 2.91 -12.61
CA VAL A 46 -4.58 1.71 -11.89
C VAL A 46 -3.17 1.89 -11.36
N ALA A 47 -2.81 1.12 -10.34
CA ALA A 47 -1.43 0.95 -9.92
C ALA A 47 -0.92 -0.40 -10.43
N VAL A 48 0.29 -0.42 -10.96
CA VAL A 48 0.92 -1.62 -11.51
C VAL A 48 2.21 -1.89 -10.75
N LYS A 49 2.25 -3.00 -10.04
CA LYS A 49 3.42 -3.49 -9.30
C LYS A 49 4.14 -4.55 -10.13
N LYS A 50 5.40 -4.31 -10.43
CA LYS A 50 6.27 -5.28 -11.13
C LYS A 50 6.92 -6.20 -10.10
N ILE A 51 6.86 -7.50 -10.33
CA ILE A 51 7.52 -8.52 -9.50
C ILE A 51 8.49 -9.29 -10.37
N THR A 52 9.76 -9.29 -9.99
CA THR A 52 10.80 -10.09 -10.66
C THR A 52 10.81 -11.49 -10.07
N LEU A 53 10.84 -12.50 -10.95
CA LEU A 53 10.80 -13.93 -10.62
C LEU A 53 12.17 -14.54 -10.95
N SER A 54 13.26 -13.96 -10.38
CA SER A 54 14.64 -14.30 -10.72
C SER A 54 15.12 -15.64 -10.17
N ASP A 55 14.50 -16.09 -9.08
CA ASP A 55 14.91 -17.30 -8.35
C ASP A 55 13.72 -17.98 -7.68
N ALA A 56 13.93 -19.21 -7.20
CA ALA A 56 12.88 -20.01 -6.58
C ALA A 56 12.30 -19.38 -5.31
N HIS A 57 13.06 -18.55 -4.59
CA HIS A 57 12.60 -17.88 -3.38
C HIS A 57 11.66 -16.74 -3.73
N SER A 58 12.05 -15.85 -4.64
CA SER A 58 11.24 -14.76 -5.18
C SER A 58 9.93 -15.28 -5.78
N MET A 59 10.01 -16.39 -6.53
CA MET A 59 8.83 -17.03 -7.11
C MET A 59 7.86 -17.55 -6.04
N LYS A 60 8.36 -18.17 -4.96
CA LYS A 60 7.51 -18.64 -3.85
C LYS A 60 6.80 -17.48 -3.16
N HIS A 61 7.49 -16.35 -2.98
CA HIS A 61 6.89 -15.14 -2.38
C HIS A 61 5.83 -14.55 -3.29
N ALA A 62 6.12 -14.38 -4.57
CA ALA A 62 5.16 -13.87 -5.55
C ALA A 62 3.91 -14.75 -5.65
N LEU A 63 4.08 -16.07 -5.74
CA LEU A 63 2.96 -17.01 -5.77
C LEU A 63 2.08 -16.92 -4.50
N ARG A 64 2.71 -16.76 -3.34
CA ARG A 64 2.00 -16.62 -2.07
C ARG A 64 1.22 -15.31 -2.03
N GLU A 65 1.86 -14.20 -2.36
CA GLU A 65 1.22 -12.88 -2.46
C GLU A 65 0.01 -12.95 -3.37
N ILE A 66 0.18 -13.42 -4.60
CA ILE A 66 -0.89 -13.51 -5.60
C ILE A 66 -2.03 -14.41 -5.15
N LYS A 67 -1.74 -15.56 -4.52
CA LYS A 67 -2.78 -16.46 -4.00
C LYS A 67 -3.60 -15.83 -2.88
N ILE A 68 -2.98 -15.02 -2.03
CA ILE A 68 -3.65 -14.32 -0.94
C ILE A 68 -4.53 -13.20 -1.50
N ILE A 69 -3.93 -12.28 -2.26
CA ILE A 69 -4.61 -11.07 -2.71
C ILE A 69 -5.78 -11.34 -3.65
N ARG A 70 -5.72 -12.39 -4.47
CA ARG A 70 -6.84 -12.80 -5.37
C ARG A 70 -8.08 -13.29 -4.62
N ARG A 71 -7.95 -13.63 -3.33
CA ARG A 71 -9.04 -14.13 -2.50
C ARG A 71 -9.62 -13.08 -1.57
N LEU A 72 -8.97 -11.92 -1.48
CA LEU A 72 -9.41 -10.83 -0.62
C LEU A 72 -10.31 -9.88 -1.42
N ASP A 73 -11.54 -9.70 -0.94
CA ASP A 73 -12.49 -8.74 -1.51
C ASP A 73 -13.20 -8.03 -0.34
N HIS A 74 -12.76 -6.80 -0.04
CA HIS A 74 -13.27 -6.00 1.07
C HIS A 74 -13.00 -4.52 0.84
N ASP A 75 -13.90 -3.63 1.27
CA ASP A 75 -13.83 -2.18 1.06
C ASP A 75 -12.52 -1.55 1.57
N ASN A 76 -11.95 -2.12 2.64
CA ASN A 76 -10.72 -1.61 3.27
C ASN A 76 -9.46 -2.44 2.93
N ILE A 77 -9.49 -3.17 1.82
CA ILE A 77 -8.36 -3.88 1.23
C ILE A 77 -8.16 -3.38 -0.20
N VAL A 78 -6.93 -3.10 -0.60
CA VAL A 78 -6.61 -2.70 -1.98
C VAL A 78 -7.04 -3.80 -2.93
N LYS A 79 -7.92 -3.48 -3.86
CA LYS A 79 -8.46 -4.45 -4.82
C LYS A 79 -7.43 -4.79 -5.88
N VAL A 80 -7.20 -6.07 -6.10
CA VAL A 80 -6.39 -6.55 -7.23
C VAL A 80 -7.33 -6.90 -8.38
N TYR A 81 -7.07 -6.30 -9.52
CA TYR A 81 -7.89 -6.51 -10.71
C TYR A 81 -7.40 -7.70 -11.53
N GLU A 82 -6.10 -7.72 -11.80
CA GLU A 82 -5.48 -8.72 -12.68
C GLU A 82 -4.03 -8.99 -12.25
N VAL A 83 -3.52 -10.15 -12.66
CA VAL A 83 -2.09 -10.47 -12.60
C VAL A 83 -1.66 -10.91 -13.98
N LEU A 84 -0.74 -10.16 -14.58
CA LEU A 84 -0.33 -10.30 -15.97
C LEU A 84 1.14 -10.71 -16.05
N GLY A 85 1.47 -11.44 -17.10
CA GLY A 85 2.83 -11.69 -17.56
C GLY A 85 3.32 -10.60 -18.53
N PRO A 86 4.53 -10.79 -19.10
CA PRO A 86 5.04 -9.94 -20.17
C PRO A 86 4.05 -9.82 -21.33
N LYS A 87 4.04 -8.63 -21.97
CA LYS A 87 3.12 -8.27 -23.06
C LYS A 87 1.64 -8.34 -22.68
N GLY A 88 1.33 -8.28 -21.36
CA GLY A 88 -0.05 -8.38 -20.90
C GLY A 88 -0.64 -9.79 -21.00
N ALA A 89 0.18 -10.82 -21.07
CA ALA A 89 -0.29 -12.20 -21.12
C ALA A 89 -1.02 -12.59 -19.82
N ASP A 90 -2.16 -13.26 -19.95
CA ASP A 90 -2.83 -13.84 -18.78
C ASP A 90 -2.01 -15.01 -18.23
N LEU A 91 -1.70 -14.96 -16.94
CA LEU A 91 -0.82 -15.94 -16.31
C LEU A 91 -1.47 -17.32 -16.08
N GLN A 92 -2.80 -17.43 -16.15
CA GLN A 92 -3.59 -18.68 -15.99
C GLN A 92 -3.01 -19.71 -14.99
N GLY A 93 -2.27 -19.23 -13.97
CA GLY A 93 -1.62 -20.09 -12.98
C GLY A 93 -0.18 -20.52 -13.32
N GLU A 94 0.35 -20.21 -14.49
CA GLU A 94 1.68 -20.65 -14.96
C GLU A 94 2.79 -19.61 -14.72
N LEU A 95 2.85 -19.03 -13.53
CA LEU A 95 3.87 -18.03 -13.15
C LEU A 95 5.31 -18.50 -13.39
N PHE A 96 5.56 -19.80 -13.27
CA PHE A 96 6.91 -20.39 -13.44
C PHE A 96 7.47 -20.30 -14.86
N LYS A 97 6.63 -19.97 -15.85
CA LYS A 97 7.07 -19.79 -17.24
C LYS A 97 7.64 -18.39 -17.51
N PHE A 98 7.50 -17.46 -16.55
CA PHE A 98 7.86 -16.07 -16.77
C PHE A 98 8.92 -15.62 -15.77
N SER A 99 9.80 -14.70 -16.18
CA SER A 99 10.79 -14.04 -15.33
C SER A 99 10.22 -12.81 -14.60
N VAL A 100 9.04 -12.34 -15.01
CA VAL A 100 8.39 -11.15 -14.48
C VAL A 100 6.87 -11.35 -14.42
N ALA A 101 6.23 -10.83 -13.38
CA ALA A 101 4.78 -10.72 -13.26
C ALA A 101 4.40 -9.27 -12.90
N TYR A 102 3.21 -8.86 -13.29
CA TYR A 102 2.64 -7.55 -13.00
C TYR A 102 1.32 -7.71 -12.27
N ILE A 103 1.22 -7.11 -11.07
CA ILE A 103 -0.04 -7.02 -10.33
C ILE A 103 -0.69 -5.70 -10.69
N VAL A 104 -1.85 -5.75 -11.34
CA VAL A 104 -2.69 -4.59 -11.63
C VAL A 104 -3.71 -4.45 -10.53
N GLN A 105 -3.65 -3.35 -9.81
CA GLN A 105 -4.46 -3.11 -8.63
C GLN A 105 -5.08 -1.71 -8.63
N GLU A 106 -5.98 -1.50 -7.72
CA GLU A 106 -6.63 -0.22 -7.47
C GLU A 106 -5.58 0.87 -7.22
N TYR A 107 -5.79 2.02 -7.87
CA TYR A 107 -4.97 3.20 -7.66
C TYR A 107 -5.43 3.93 -6.40
N MET A 108 -4.49 4.25 -5.54
CA MET A 108 -4.69 5.09 -4.37
C MET A 108 -3.71 6.27 -4.44
N GLU A 109 -4.18 7.47 -4.12
CA GLU A 109 -3.43 8.71 -4.36
C GLU A 109 -2.24 8.84 -3.42
N THR A 110 -2.39 8.40 -2.17
CA THR A 110 -1.37 8.53 -1.13
C THR A 110 -1.39 7.35 -0.16
N ASP A 111 -0.49 7.37 0.78
CA ASP A 111 -0.42 6.44 1.90
C ASP A 111 -0.40 7.21 3.23
N LEU A 112 -0.64 6.49 4.32
CA LEU A 112 -0.71 7.09 5.65
C LEU A 112 0.63 7.71 6.08
N ALA A 113 1.79 7.17 5.65
CA ALA A 113 3.08 7.74 6.00
C ALA A 113 3.22 9.14 5.42
N ARG A 114 2.95 9.31 4.12
CA ARG A 114 2.96 10.61 3.45
C ARG A 114 1.94 11.58 4.04
N LEU A 115 0.75 11.09 4.40
CA LEU A 115 -0.28 11.91 5.01
C LEU A 115 0.16 12.43 6.38
N LEU A 116 0.80 11.61 7.20
CA LEU A 116 1.34 12.00 8.50
C LEU A 116 2.52 12.97 8.40
N GLU A 117 3.36 12.85 7.37
CA GLU A 117 4.44 13.80 7.08
C GLU A 117 3.91 15.19 6.76
N GLN A 118 2.77 15.30 6.11
CA GLN A 118 2.10 16.58 5.82
C GLN A 118 1.54 17.27 7.07
N GLY A 119 1.44 16.56 8.18
CA GLY A 119 1.24 17.11 9.53
C GLY A 119 -0.19 17.59 9.86
N THR A 120 -1.20 17.26 9.07
CA THR A 120 -2.56 17.81 9.22
C THR A 120 -3.67 16.77 9.22
N LEU A 121 -3.55 15.73 10.04
CA LEU A 121 -4.66 14.81 10.21
C LEU A 121 -5.61 15.33 11.31
N ALA A 122 -6.84 15.67 10.93
CA ALA A 122 -7.88 16.05 11.90
C ALA A 122 -8.26 14.82 12.77
N GLU A 123 -8.62 15.06 14.02
CA GLU A 123 -9.00 14.00 14.96
C GLU A 123 -10.14 13.13 14.42
N GLU A 124 -11.11 13.73 13.75
CA GLU A 124 -12.25 13.05 13.13
C GLU A 124 -11.79 12.11 12.01
N HIS A 125 -10.85 12.55 11.16
CA HIS A 125 -10.27 11.70 10.13
C HIS A 125 -9.43 10.56 10.74
N ALA A 126 -8.68 10.82 11.80
CA ALA A 126 -7.93 9.79 12.50
C ALA A 126 -8.83 8.69 13.05
N LYS A 127 -9.96 9.05 13.66
CA LYS A 127 -10.97 8.11 14.15
C LYS A 127 -11.59 7.29 13.01
N LEU A 128 -11.93 7.97 11.90
CA LEU A 128 -12.50 7.32 10.71
C LEU A 128 -11.51 6.31 10.10
N PHE A 129 -10.26 6.69 9.94
CA PHE A 129 -9.23 5.81 9.40
C PHE A 129 -8.93 4.64 10.35
N MET A 130 -8.92 4.87 11.66
CA MET A 130 -8.79 3.80 12.64
C MET A 130 -9.91 2.78 12.53
N TYR A 131 -11.14 3.22 12.43
CA TYR A 131 -12.30 2.34 12.25
C TYR A 131 -12.16 1.49 10.97
N GLN A 132 -11.79 2.11 9.85
CA GLN A 132 -11.60 1.42 8.58
C GLN A 132 -10.45 0.43 8.62
N LEU A 133 -9.33 0.79 9.26
CA LEU A 133 -8.20 -0.08 9.50
C LEU A 133 -8.61 -1.35 10.26
N LEU A 134 -9.34 -1.17 11.36
CA LEU A 134 -9.83 -2.29 12.18
C LEU A 134 -10.82 -3.18 11.42
N ARG A 135 -11.68 -2.61 10.56
CA ARG A 135 -12.56 -3.38 9.66
C ARG A 135 -11.75 -4.27 8.71
N GLY A 136 -10.77 -3.69 8.03
CA GLY A 136 -9.91 -4.43 7.11
C GLY A 136 -9.13 -5.54 7.82
N LEU A 137 -8.58 -5.24 9.01
CA LEU A 137 -7.86 -6.22 9.83
C LEU A 137 -8.76 -7.35 10.30
N LYS A 138 -9.98 -7.06 10.77
CA LYS A 138 -10.96 -8.09 11.14
C LYS A 138 -11.22 -9.04 9.98
N TYR A 139 -11.36 -8.50 8.77
CA TYR A 139 -11.60 -9.29 7.57
C TYR A 139 -10.44 -10.24 7.26
N ILE A 140 -9.20 -9.74 7.16
CA ILE A 140 -8.04 -10.60 6.84
C ILE A 140 -7.78 -11.63 7.94
N HIS A 141 -8.04 -11.29 9.21
CA HIS A 141 -7.91 -12.23 10.34
C HIS A 141 -8.95 -13.34 10.29
N SER A 142 -10.18 -13.03 9.91
CA SER A 142 -11.22 -14.05 9.74
C SER A 142 -10.89 -15.05 8.63
N ALA A 143 -10.10 -14.60 7.64
CA ALA A 143 -9.54 -15.46 6.59
C ALA A 143 -8.23 -16.15 6.98
N ASN A 144 -7.82 -16.10 8.27
CA ASN A 144 -6.54 -16.61 8.77
C ASN A 144 -5.31 -16.05 8.03
N VAL A 145 -5.40 -14.82 7.54
CA VAL A 145 -4.30 -14.12 6.89
C VAL A 145 -3.63 -13.19 7.88
N LEU A 146 -2.31 -13.31 8.02
CA LEU A 146 -1.46 -12.38 8.74
C LEU A 146 -0.71 -11.50 7.73
N HIS A 147 -0.83 -10.19 7.87
CA HIS A 147 -0.17 -9.22 6.97
C HIS A 147 1.34 -9.18 7.17
N ARG A 148 1.81 -9.13 8.42
CA ARG A 148 3.20 -9.16 8.91
C ARG A 148 4.08 -7.97 8.52
N ASP A 149 3.58 -7.01 7.73
CA ASP A 149 4.29 -5.77 7.39
C ASP A 149 3.32 -4.57 7.45
N LEU A 150 2.47 -4.55 8.48
CA LEU A 150 1.55 -3.44 8.66
C LEU A 150 2.32 -2.21 9.18
N LYS A 151 2.42 -1.21 8.34
CA LYS A 151 3.09 0.08 8.60
C LYS A 151 2.37 1.19 7.83
N PRO A 152 2.53 2.47 8.19
CA PRO A 152 1.84 3.58 7.51
C PRO A 152 2.00 3.60 5.99
N ALA A 153 3.17 3.25 5.47
CA ALA A 153 3.43 3.19 4.02
C ALA A 153 2.66 2.08 3.27
N ASN A 154 2.12 1.08 4.00
CA ASN A 154 1.29 0.00 3.44
C ASN A 154 -0.20 0.21 3.70
N ILE A 155 -0.57 1.36 4.24
CA ILE A 155 -1.95 1.80 4.48
C ILE A 155 -2.24 2.93 3.50
N PHE A 156 -3.00 2.63 2.47
CA PHE A 156 -3.31 3.56 1.39
C PHE A 156 -4.56 4.37 1.70
N ILE A 157 -4.56 5.62 1.26
CA ILE A 157 -5.64 6.59 1.53
C ILE A 157 -6.10 7.19 0.21
N SER A 158 -7.43 7.23 0.00
CA SER A 158 -8.07 8.17 -0.91
C SER A 158 -8.47 9.39 -0.10
N THR A 159 -7.90 10.54 -0.45
CA THR A 159 -8.17 11.81 0.27
C THR A 159 -9.49 12.44 -0.18
N GLU A 160 -9.96 12.11 -1.38
CA GLU A 160 -11.22 12.59 -1.94
C GLU A 160 -12.41 11.96 -1.21
N ASP A 161 -12.39 10.63 -1.03
CA ASP A 161 -13.47 9.85 -0.43
C ASP A 161 -13.27 9.55 1.05
N LEU A 162 -12.11 9.90 1.63
CA LEU A 162 -11.67 9.53 2.97
C LEU A 162 -11.70 8.01 3.20
N VAL A 163 -11.29 7.26 2.19
CA VAL A 163 -11.24 5.79 2.24
C VAL A 163 -9.83 5.30 2.56
N LEU A 164 -9.74 4.41 3.54
CA LEU A 164 -8.51 3.71 3.90
C LEU A 164 -8.54 2.26 3.41
N LYS A 165 -7.43 1.82 2.80
CA LYS A 165 -7.25 0.44 2.34
C LYS A 165 -5.88 -0.12 2.73
N ILE A 166 -5.87 -1.34 3.26
CA ILE A 166 -4.65 -2.10 3.55
C ILE A 166 -4.14 -2.70 2.24
N GLY A 167 -2.86 -2.54 1.94
CA GLY A 167 -2.23 -3.14 0.75
C GLY A 167 -0.83 -3.68 1.05
N ASP A 168 -0.13 -4.09 0.01
CA ASP A 168 1.18 -4.73 0.04
C ASP A 168 1.24 -6.01 0.90
N PHE A 169 0.66 -7.08 0.39
CA PHE A 169 0.64 -8.40 1.01
C PHE A 169 1.89 -9.26 0.71
N GLY A 170 2.99 -8.63 0.27
CA GLY A 170 4.23 -9.33 -0.12
C GLY A 170 4.84 -10.19 0.98
N LEU A 171 4.64 -9.82 2.25
CA LEU A 171 5.08 -10.59 3.41
C LEU A 171 3.95 -11.38 4.10
N ALA A 172 2.73 -11.34 3.56
CA ALA A 172 1.58 -11.98 4.19
C ALA A 172 1.69 -13.50 4.23
N ARG A 173 1.00 -14.12 5.18
CA ARG A 173 0.97 -15.57 5.35
C ARG A 173 -0.42 -16.04 5.78
N ILE A 174 -0.85 -17.18 5.23
CA ILE A 174 -1.99 -17.91 5.76
C ILE A 174 -1.48 -18.79 6.91
N VAL A 175 -2.13 -18.72 8.06
CA VAL A 175 -1.80 -19.50 9.25
C VAL A 175 -2.85 -20.57 9.50
N ASP A 176 -2.40 -21.73 9.97
CA ASP A 176 -3.29 -22.81 10.39
C ASP A 176 -3.96 -22.43 11.73
N GLN A 177 -5.22 -22.84 11.92
CA GLN A 177 -5.99 -22.50 13.14
C GLN A 177 -5.29 -22.91 14.44
N HIS A 178 -4.48 -23.94 14.41
CA HIS A 178 -3.74 -24.43 15.58
C HIS A 178 -2.45 -23.66 15.92
N TYR A 179 -1.92 -22.82 15.01
CA TYR A 179 -0.64 -22.11 15.20
C TYR A 179 -0.81 -20.70 15.77
N SER A 180 -2.00 -20.33 16.20
CA SER A 180 -2.49 -18.96 16.19
C SER A 180 -2.06 -18.03 17.34
N HIS A 181 -1.64 -18.54 18.53
CA HIS A 181 -1.51 -17.64 19.69
C HIS A 181 -0.25 -16.74 19.65
N LYS A 182 0.92 -17.25 19.29
CA LYS A 182 2.15 -16.45 19.21
C LYS A 182 2.15 -15.48 18.03
N GLU A 183 1.67 -15.93 16.87
CA GLU A 183 1.65 -15.10 15.66
C GLU A 183 0.55 -14.03 15.71
N LYS A 184 -0.59 -14.30 16.36
CA LYS A 184 -1.63 -13.29 16.63
C LYS A 184 -1.13 -12.19 17.58
N SER A 185 -0.32 -12.52 18.58
CA SER A 185 0.29 -11.54 19.47
C SER A 185 1.27 -10.61 18.75
N ALA A 186 2.12 -11.14 17.86
CA ALA A 186 3.04 -10.34 17.05
C ALA A 186 2.29 -9.40 16.09
N MET A 187 1.15 -9.84 15.58
CA MET A 187 0.29 -9.02 14.73
C MET A 187 -0.41 -7.92 15.51
N MET A 188 -0.83 -8.19 16.74
CA MET A 188 -1.42 -7.18 17.61
C MET A 188 -0.43 -6.03 17.88
N VAL A 189 0.87 -6.31 17.97
CA VAL A 189 1.92 -5.28 18.09
C VAL A 189 1.99 -4.39 16.85
N SER A 190 1.91 -4.96 15.65
CA SER A 190 1.92 -4.18 14.40
C SER A 190 0.68 -3.31 14.26
N VAL A 191 -0.49 -3.83 14.66
CA VAL A 191 -1.74 -3.06 14.72
C VAL A 191 -1.63 -1.91 15.71
N LEU A 192 -1.12 -2.17 16.91
CA LEU A 192 -0.91 -1.15 17.96
C LEU A 192 0.07 -0.08 17.50
N SER A 193 1.13 -0.43 16.77
CA SER A 193 2.08 0.53 16.20
C SER A 193 1.41 1.45 15.20
N ALA A 194 0.70 0.90 14.21
CA ALA A 194 -0.03 1.71 13.22
C ALA A 194 -1.15 2.54 13.85
N SER A 195 -1.84 1.98 14.85
CA SER A 195 -2.87 2.69 15.62
C SER A 195 -2.30 3.84 16.42
N LYS A 196 -1.12 3.64 17.03
CA LYS A 196 -0.44 4.68 17.80
C LYS A 196 -0.09 5.89 16.95
N GLU A 197 0.38 5.68 15.75
CA GLU A 197 0.67 6.78 14.82
C GLU A 197 -0.58 7.56 14.42
N LEU A 198 -1.68 6.88 14.15
CA LEU A 198 -2.97 7.51 13.88
C LEU A 198 -3.52 8.29 15.08
N LEU A 199 -3.45 7.70 16.29
CA LEU A 199 -4.00 8.33 17.50
C LEU A 199 -3.13 9.46 18.03
N LEU A 200 -1.81 9.41 17.86
CA LEU A 200 -0.89 10.44 18.36
C LEU A 200 -0.69 11.59 17.37
N SER A 201 -1.03 11.44 16.10
CA SER A 201 -0.81 12.46 15.08
C SER A 201 -1.48 13.81 15.41
N PRO A 202 -2.73 13.87 15.90
CA PRO A 202 -3.34 15.13 16.30
C PRO A 202 -2.62 15.82 17.47
N TRP A 203 -2.10 15.05 18.44
CA TRP A 203 -1.49 15.56 19.67
C TRP A 203 -0.04 16.01 19.47
N THR A 204 0.72 15.32 18.62
CA THR A 204 2.12 15.70 18.34
C THR A 204 2.21 17.04 17.62
N HIS A 205 1.21 17.42 16.84
CA HIS A 205 1.19 18.71 16.16
C HIS A 205 0.84 19.87 17.08
N GLN A 206 -0.05 19.68 18.05
CA GLN A 206 -0.32 20.68 19.09
C GLN A 206 0.91 20.90 19.98
N ALA A 207 1.62 19.84 20.36
CA ALA A 207 2.86 19.95 21.13
C ALA A 207 3.96 20.70 20.38
N LYS A 208 4.13 20.46 19.08
CA LYS A 208 5.07 21.21 18.22
C LYS A 208 4.68 22.68 18.08
N LYS A 209 3.39 23.02 17.91
CA LYS A 209 2.92 24.41 17.86
C LYS A 209 3.09 25.15 19.21
N VAL A 210 2.89 24.47 20.33
CA VAL A 210 3.11 25.04 21.68
C VAL A 210 4.59 25.31 21.89
N ASN A 211 5.49 24.38 21.54
CA ASN A 211 6.94 24.59 21.65
C ASN A 211 7.46 25.70 20.72
N GLN A 212 6.94 25.83 19.50
CA GLN A 212 7.30 26.95 18.62
C GLN A 212 6.80 28.29 19.15
N ARG A 213 5.64 28.36 19.76
CA ARG A 213 5.14 29.59 20.41
C ARG A 213 5.95 29.93 21.67
N SER A 214 6.36 28.94 22.45
CA SER A 214 7.18 29.14 23.64
C SER A 214 8.60 29.64 23.29
N SER A 215 9.19 29.17 22.19
CA SER A 215 10.49 29.66 21.72
C SER A 215 10.44 31.10 21.17
N LEU A 216 9.33 31.49 20.56
CA LEU A 216 9.09 32.87 20.11
C LEU A 216 8.89 33.83 21.30
N PHE A 217 8.26 33.36 22.40
CA PHE A 217 8.09 34.17 23.61
C PHE A 217 9.39 34.34 24.42
N CYS A 218 10.28 33.34 24.42
CA CYS A 218 11.56 33.42 25.12
C CYS A 218 12.56 34.35 24.41
N GLY A 219 12.47 34.50 23.09
CA GLY A 219 13.30 35.40 22.29
C GLY A 219 13.00 36.90 22.50
N THR A 220 11.78 37.23 22.99
CA THR A 220 11.36 38.66 23.17
C THR A 220 11.66 39.19 24.55
N ILE A 221 11.98 38.32 25.54
CA ILE A 221 12.28 38.74 26.91
C ILE A 221 13.80 38.99 27.15
N CYS A 222 14.66 38.54 26.24
CA CYS A 222 16.12 38.75 26.37
C CYS A 222 16.66 39.97 25.62
N GLN A 223 15.82 40.86 25.11
CA GLN A 223 16.20 42.11 24.46
C GLN A 223 15.51 43.36 25.08
N GLY A 224 15.36 43.35 26.41
CA GLY A 224 14.92 44.51 27.17
C GLY A 224 15.90 44.83 28.28
#